data_f3d57e417454dc49dbb190ca7962ab72
#
_entry.id   f3d57e417454dc49dbb190ca7962ab72
#
_cell.length_a   1.000
_cell.length_b   1.000
_cell.length_c   1.000
_cell.angle_alpha   90.00
_cell.angle_beta   90.00
_cell.angle_gamma   90.00
#
_symmetry.space_group_name_H-M   'P 1'
#
loop_
_entity.id
_entity.type
_entity.pdbx_description
1 polymer ?
#
loop_
_entity_poly.entity_id
_entity_poly.type
_entity_poly.pdbx_seq_one_letter_code
_entity_poly.pdbx_strand_id
1 'polypeptide(L)' 'MQRRYISALRPLDGFILQVDFVSGSRLLLDMRPQLDKIRFRPLTDPQVWNSAVTNGIFVRFGNVELSHDELLSMAEQEHN' A
#
# COMPACT_ATOMS: atom_id res chain seq x y z
N MET A 1 -21.67 0.75 -10.53
CA MET A 1 -21.16 1.63 -9.47
C MET A 1 -19.92 1.01 -8.85
N GLN A 2 -18.81 1.71 -8.87
CA GLN A 2 -17.57 1.20 -8.25
C GLN A 2 -17.61 1.40 -6.75
N ARG A 3 -17.31 0.33 -6.02
CA ARG A 3 -17.13 0.41 -4.58
C ARG A 3 -15.73 0.93 -4.27
N ARG A 4 -15.66 1.88 -3.37
CA ARG A 4 -14.38 2.30 -2.81
C ARG A 4 -14.16 1.58 -1.50
N TYR A 5 -12.98 1.02 -1.33
CA TYR A 5 -12.57 0.37 -0.09
C TYR A 5 -11.61 1.24 0.70
N ILE A 6 -10.80 2.01 0.00
CA ILE A 6 -9.75 2.83 0.60
C ILE A 6 -10.19 4.29 0.56
N SER A 7 -10.17 4.95 1.72
CA SER A 7 -10.55 6.36 1.84
C SER A 7 -9.34 7.28 1.83
N ALA A 8 -8.20 6.82 2.36
CA ALA A 8 -6.98 7.62 2.42
C ALA A 8 -5.75 6.73 2.45
N LEU A 9 -4.62 7.29 2.04
CA LEU A 9 -3.36 6.57 1.94
C LEU A 9 -2.24 7.50 2.37
N ARG A 10 -1.33 7.00 3.20
CA ARG A 10 -0.19 7.79 3.64
C ARG A 10 1.06 6.92 3.71
N PRO A 11 2.09 7.21 2.89
CA PRO A 11 3.39 6.57 3.06
C PRO A 11 4.12 7.20 4.24
N LEU A 12 4.56 6.37 5.16
CA LEU A 12 5.26 6.80 6.36
C LEU A 12 6.74 6.40 6.27
N ASP A 13 7.54 6.95 7.18
CA ASP A 13 8.95 6.60 7.29
C ASP A 13 9.11 5.11 7.60
N GLY A 14 10.23 4.53 7.16
CA GLY A 14 10.52 3.12 7.40
C GLY A 14 9.71 2.18 6.52
N PHE A 15 9.14 2.67 5.41
CA PHE A 15 8.34 1.89 4.46
C PHE A 15 7.10 1.29 5.10
N ILE A 16 6.51 2.02 6.02
CA ILE A 16 5.20 1.68 6.58
C ILE A 16 4.13 2.41 5.76
N LEU A 17 3.18 1.68 5.22
CA LEU A 17 2.08 2.25 4.47
C LEU A 17 0.84 2.30 5.36
N GLN A 18 0.32 3.50 5.60
CA GLN A 18 -0.93 3.65 6.33
C GLN A 18 -2.08 3.67 5.34
N VAL A 19 -3.00 2.76 5.50
CA VAL A 19 -4.19 2.66 4.65
C VAL A 19 -5.43 2.83 5.52
N ASP A 20 -6.22 3.86 5.22
CA ASP A 20 -7.50 4.06 5.88
C ASP A 20 -8.61 3.56 4.96
N PHE A 21 -9.51 2.75 5.51
CA PHE A 21 -10.61 2.16 4.75
C PHE A 21 -11.90 2.95 4.96
N VAL A 22 -12.77 2.86 3.98
CA VAL A 22 -14.09 3.51 4.03
C VAL A 22 -14.89 3.06 5.25
N SER A 23 -14.67 1.82 5.70
CA SER A 23 -15.32 1.26 6.88
C SER A 23 -14.91 1.94 8.20
N GLY A 24 -13.88 2.77 8.18
CA GLY A 24 -13.30 3.37 9.38
C GLY A 24 -12.10 2.59 9.93
N SER A 25 -11.80 1.44 9.37
CA SER A 25 -10.62 0.66 9.77
C SER A 25 -9.34 1.27 9.23
N ARG A 26 -8.23 1.01 9.92
CA ARG A 26 -6.90 1.46 9.51
C ARG A 26 -5.94 0.29 9.52
N LEU A 27 -5.10 0.23 8.49
CA LEU A 27 -4.05 -0.77 8.36
C LEU A 27 -2.71 -0.05 8.31
N LEU A 28 -1.74 -0.52 9.10
CA LEU A 28 -0.34 -0.11 8.97
C LEU A 28 0.43 -1.32 8.43
N LEU A 29 0.84 -1.22 7.19
CA LEU A 29 1.48 -2.32 6.47
C LEU A 29 2.97 -2.06 6.33
N ASP A 30 3.80 -2.97 6.87
CA ASP A 30 5.24 -2.91 6.71
C ASP A 30 5.61 -3.47 5.35
N MET A 31 6.08 -2.62 4.44
CA MET A 31 6.44 -3.02 3.09
C MET A 31 7.90 -3.49 2.96
N ARG A 32 8.70 -3.41 4.04
CA ARG A 32 10.12 -3.80 3.96
C ARG A 32 10.34 -5.22 3.48
N PRO A 33 9.55 -6.23 3.92
CA PRO A 33 9.74 -7.59 3.41
C PRO A 33 9.49 -7.74 1.91
N GLN A 34 8.80 -6.78 1.29
CA GLN A 34 8.48 -6.84 -0.14
C GLN A 34 9.54 -6.18 -1.01
N LEU A 35 10.43 -5.38 -0.43
CA LEU A 35 11.37 -4.56 -1.20
C LEU A 35 12.43 -5.37 -1.96
N ASP A 36 12.66 -6.62 -1.57
CA ASP A 36 13.58 -7.52 -2.25
C ASP A 36 13.03 -8.02 -3.59
N LYS A 37 11.71 -7.95 -3.77
CA LYS A 37 11.07 -8.44 -4.98
C LYS A 37 11.25 -7.42 -6.10
N ILE A 38 11.52 -7.92 -7.29
CA ILE A 38 11.76 -7.06 -8.47
C ILE A 38 10.60 -6.07 -8.66
N ARG A 39 9.38 -6.54 -8.49
CA ARG A 39 8.16 -5.72 -8.66
C ARG A 39 8.18 -4.49 -7.75
N PHE A 40 8.71 -4.62 -6.53
CA PHE A 40 8.62 -3.59 -5.50
C PHE A 40 9.91 -2.81 -5.28
N ARG A 41 10.99 -3.16 -5.98
CA ARG A 41 12.25 -2.43 -5.86
C ARG A 41 12.13 -0.92 -6.10
N PRO A 42 11.31 -0.45 -7.04
CA PRO A 42 11.16 0.99 -7.24
C PRO A 42 10.72 1.75 -5.98
N LEU A 43 10.07 1.07 -5.03
CA LEU A 43 9.64 1.70 -3.78
C LEU A 43 10.79 2.15 -2.90
N THR A 44 12.00 1.65 -3.13
CA THR A 44 13.19 2.07 -2.39
C THR A 44 13.62 3.51 -2.75
N ASP A 45 13.15 4.04 -3.88
CA ASP A 45 13.34 5.43 -4.23
C ASP A 45 12.34 6.29 -3.43
N PRO A 46 12.82 7.24 -2.60
CA PRO A 46 11.93 8.05 -1.78
C PRO A 46 10.88 8.82 -2.59
N GLN A 47 11.20 9.23 -3.81
CA GLN A 47 10.24 9.93 -4.66
C GLN A 47 9.12 9.02 -5.09
N VAL A 48 9.44 7.77 -5.40
CA VAL A 48 8.43 6.77 -5.76
C VAL A 48 7.58 6.42 -4.54
N TRP A 49 8.21 6.15 -3.41
CA TRP A 49 7.50 5.83 -2.16
C TRP A 49 6.51 6.93 -1.79
N ASN A 50 6.95 8.18 -1.82
CA ASN A 50 6.13 9.32 -1.43
C ASN A 50 5.09 9.72 -2.48
N SER A 51 5.12 9.12 -3.66
CA SER A 51 4.13 9.40 -4.72
C SER A 51 2.86 8.57 -4.59
N ALA A 52 2.71 7.80 -3.51
CA ALA A 52 1.57 6.91 -3.31
C ALA A 52 0.23 7.61 -3.47
N VAL A 53 -0.63 7.07 -4.31
CA VAL A 53 -1.98 7.57 -4.55
C VAL A 53 -2.97 6.41 -4.59
N THR A 54 -4.24 6.70 -4.38
CA THR A 54 -5.30 5.70 -4.46
C THR A 54 -6.51 6.25 -5.19
N ASN A 55 -7.18 5.36 -5.92
CA ASN A 55 -8.50 5.67 -6.49
C ASN A 55 -9.64 5.04 -5.67
N GLY A 56 -9.32 4.50 -4.50
CA GLY A 56 -10.29 3.83 -3.62
C GLY A 56 -10.27 2.30 -3.74
N ILE A 57 -9.69 1.76 -4.81
CA ILE A 57 -9.63 0.32 -5.08
C ILE A 57 -8.17 -0.14 -5.18
N PHE A 58 -7.35 0.64 -5.86
CA PHE A 58 -5.94 0.36 -6.05
C PHE A 58 -5.08 1.38 -5.34
N VAL A 59 -3.87 0.97 -5.01
CA VAL A 59 -2.79 1.83 -4.52
C VAL A 59 -1.73 1.85 -5.61
N ARG A 60 -1.22 3.03 -5.95
CA ARG A 60 -0.18 3.16 -6.96
C ARG A 60 0.97 4.02 -6.47
N PHE A 61 2.19 3.52 -6.71
CA PHE A 61 3.44 4.24 -6.46
C PHE A 61 4.16 4.32 -7.81
N GLY A 62 3.97 5.43 -8.54
CA GLY A 62 4.51 5.52 -9.89
C GLY A 62 3.96 4.41 -10.78
N ASN A 63 4.81 3.47 -11.20
CA ASN A 63 4.42 2.34 -12.04
C ASN A 63 4.07 1.07 -11.24
N VAL A 64 4.23 1.11 -9.92
CA VAL A 64 3.92 -0.03 -9.05
C VAL A 64 2.48 0.09 -8.58
N GLU A 65 1.67 -0.91 -8.86
CA GLU A 65 0.24 -0.90 -8.52
C GLU A 65 -0.14 -2.13 -7.72
N LEU A 66 -0.96 -1.92 -6.70
CA LEU A 66 -1.45 -2.97 -5.81
C LEU A 66 -2.96 -2.85 -5.67
N SER A 67 -3.67 -3.96 -5.74
CA SER A 67 -5.10 -3.97 -5.41
C SER A 67 -5.28 -4.00 -3.90
N HIS A 68 -6.48 -3.66 -3.43
CA HIS A 68 -6.76 -3.76 -1.99
C HIS A 68 -6.68 -5.21 -1.51
N ASP A 69 -7.01 -6.18 -2.37
CA ASP A 69 -6.89 -7.60 -2.03
C ASP A 69 -5.43 -7.99 -1.78
N GLU A 70 -4.51 -7.46 -2.58
CA GLU A 70 -3.08 -7.70 -2.38
C GLU A 70 -2.60 -7.11 -1.06
N LEU A 71 -3.08 -5.91 -0.71
CA LEU A 71 -2.73 -5.28 0.56
C LEU A 71 -3.18 -6.12 1.75
N LEU A 72 -4.41 -6.62 1.70
CA LEU A 72 -4.93 -7.47 2.77
C LEU A 72 -4.16 -8.78 2.87
N SER A 73 -3.80 -9.35 1.72
CA SER A 73 -3.01 -10.58 1.67
C SER A 73 -1.64 -10.39 2.31
N MET A 74 -0.98 -9.26 2.02
CA MET A 74 0.31 -8.92 2.64
C MET A 74 0.18 -8.73 4.14
N ALA A 75 -0.91 -8.09 4.59
CA ALA A 75 -1.16 -7.87 6.01
C ALA A 75 -1.35 -9.20 6.75
N GLU A 76 -2.03 -10.16 6.13
CA GLU A 76 -2.20 -11.50 6.71
C GLU A 76 -0.86 -12.21 6.85
N GLN A 77 0.05 -12.05 5.87
CA GLN A 77 1.36 -12.67 5.92
C GLN A 77 2.21 -12.14 7.08
N GLU A 78 2.03 -10.89 7.47
CA GLU A 78 2.76 -10.30 8.59
C GLU A 78 2.42 -10.91 9.92
N HIS A 79 1.23 -11.49 10.05
CA HIS A 79 0.76 -12.07 11.31
C HIS A 79 1.19 -13.51 11.54
N ASN A 80 1.91 -14.08 10.60
CA ASN A 80 2.37 -15.48 10.70
C ASN A 80 3.83 -15.57 11.16
#